data_fa869efad43bf67a70118396ebb2f31e
#
_entry.id   fa869efad43bf67a70118396ebb2f31e
#
_cell.length_a   1.000
_cell.length_b   1.000
_cell.length_c   1.000
_cell.angle_alpha   90.00
_cell.angle_beta   90.00
_cell.angle_gamma   90.00
#
_symmetry.space_group_name_H-M   'P 1'
#
loop_
_entity.id
_entity.type
_entity.pdbx_description
1 polymer ?
#
loop_
_entity_poly.entity_id
_entity_poly.type
_entity_poly.pdbx_seq_one_letter_code
_entity_poly.pdbx_strand_id
1 'polypeptide(L)'
;MTAVNIGPGTHATPERRACVVQLDELAGAAAAGDTASTRIAYDAATGCSQLVQHVVEFGAGLCAPRSPGVCDEVLFVLSGHGVLHLAGHAHALEPEAGAYIRPGESYQVEATGGMPLVVHSVTVPVPPADVETAGRQVVVRLADQEARAATGARQFRLVTDPGVGCASVTQFVGYIPPGRAPDHFHTYDEVIVVLAGQGELHIGDVHEPLRRGSCIHLTPRLVHSLENHGDSTMRVLGIFRPAGSPAEAYYPDGTLAFDDKK
;
A
#
# COMPACT_ATOMS: atom_id res chain seq x y z
N MET A 1 -52.58 -7.84 -31.98
CA MET A 1 -51.35 -8.38 -31.43
C MET A 1 -50.36 -7.23 -31.30
N THR A 2 -50.25 -6.67 -30.12
CA THR A 2 -49.48 -5.45 -29.83
C THR A 2 -48.10 -5.88 -29.30
N ALA A 3 -47.05 -5.53 -30.03
CA ALA A 3 -45.68 -5.80 -29.64
C ALA A 3 -45.29 -4.92 -28.44
N VAL A 4 -44.87 -5.52 -27.32
CA VAL A 4 -44.34 -4.83 -26.18
C VAL A 4 -42.86 -4.54 -26.44
N ASN A 5 -42.53 -3.26 -26.50
CA ASN A 5 -41.19 -2.73 -26.66
C ASN A 5 -40.50 -2.81 -25.27
N ILE A 6 -39.56 -3.72 -25.11
CA ILE A 6 -38.72 -3.80 -23.90
C ILE A 6 -37.54 -2.84 -24.12
N GLY A 7 -37.61 -1.67 -23.48
CA GLY A 7 -36.50 -0.70 -23.44
C GLY A 7 -35.23 -1.29 -22.78
N PRO A 8 -34.04 -0.77 -23.09
CA PRO A 8 -32.79 -1.28 -22.55
C PRO A 8 -32.78 -1.12 -21.02
N GLY A 9 -32.60 -2.24 -20.34
CA GLY A 9 -32.45 -2.27 -18.88
C GLY A 9 -31.30 -1.37 -18.43
N THR A 10 -31.61 -0.47 -17.51
CA THR A 10 -30.64 0.28 -16.72
C THR A 10 -29.77 -0.72 -15.96
N HIS A 11 -28.56 -0.95 -16.44
CA HIS A 11 -27.53 -1.59 -15.63
C HIS A 11 -27.31 -0.69 -14.42
N ALA A 12 -27.75 -1.14 -13.25
CA ALA A 12 -27.38 -0.56 -11.98
C ALA A 12 -25.84 -0.61 -11.92
N THR A 13 -25.21 0.55 -11.95
CA THR A 13 -23.79 0.70 -11.64
C THR A 13 -23.55 0.08 -10.27
N PRO A 14 -22.55 -0.82 -10.10
CA PRO A 14 -22.19 -1.30 -8.76
C PRO A 14 -21.97 -0.10 -7.87
N GLU A 15 -22.58 -0.10 -6.67
CA GLU A 15 -22.40 0.95 -5.67
C GLU A 15 -20.90 1.23 -5.55
N ARG A 16 -20.51 2.46 -5.86
CA ARG A 16 -19.13 2.94 -5.74
C ARG A 16 -18.76 2.89 -4.27
N ARG A 17 -18.03 1.86 -3.86
CA ARG A 17 -17.39 1.85 -2.56
C ARG A 17 -16.35 2.97 -2.55
N ALA A 18 -16.26 3.71 -1.44
CA ALA A 18 -15.30 4.79 -1.28
C ALA A 18 -13.88 4.26 -1.58
N CYS A 19 -13.21 4.86 -2.57
CA CYS A 19 -11.82 4.53 -2.88
C CYS A 19 -10.85 5.09 -1.84
N VAL A 20 -11.32 5.98 -0.95
CA VAL A 20 -10.52 6.63 0.10
C VAL A 20 -11.18 6.42 1.46
N VAL A 21 -10.39 5.95 2.43
CA VAL A 21 -10.77 5.90 3.86
C VAL A 21 -9.71 6.61 4.70
N GLN A 22 -10.11 7.16 5.84
CA GLN A 22 -9.20 7.87 6.74
C GLN A 22 -8.81 6.97 7.92
N LEU A 23 -7.51 6.81 8.17
CA LEU A 23 -7.00 5.93 9.26
C LEU A 23 -7.51 6.29 10.63
N ASP A 24 -7.69 7.58 10.91
CA ASP A 24 -8.17 8.09 12.19
C ASP A 24 -9.69 7.88 12.41
N GLU A 25 -10.42 7.53 11.36
CA GLU A 25 -11.85 7.21 11.39
C GLU A 25 -12.11 5.69 11.52
N LEU A 26 -11.08 4.86 11.35
CA LEU A 26 -11.21 3.42 11.44
C LEU A 26 -11.17 2.93 12.89
N ALA A 27 -12.10 2.06 13.25
CA ALA A 27 -12.10 1.42 14.56
C ALA A 27 -10.91 0.46 14.71
N GLY A 28 -10.17 0.59 15.80
CA GLY A 28 -9.13 -0.37 16.17
C GLY A 28 -9.72 -1.57 16.92
N ALA A 29 -9.19 -2.75 16.66
CA ALA A 29 -9.51 -3.97 17.38
C ALA A 29 -8.23 -4.56 18.00
N ALA A 30 -8.29 -4.93 19.29
CA ALA A 30 -7.21 -5.59 20.01
C ALA A 30 -7.72 -6.87 20.66
N ALA A 31 -6.93 -7.93 20.65
CA ALA A 31 -7.21 -9.12 21.44
C ALA A 31 -6.95 -8.84 22.93
N ALA A 32 -7.67 -9.51 23.81
CA ALA A 32 -7.48 -9.34 25.25
C ALA A 32 -6.04 -9.74 25.66
N GLY A 33 -5.34 -8.79 26.29
CA GLY A 33 -3.96 -8.98 26.74
C GLY A 33 -2.89 -8.80 25.65
N ASP A 34 -3.25 -8.46 24.41
CA ASP A 34 -2.28 -8.09 23.37
C ASP A 34 -1.95 -6.59 23.47
N THR A 35 -0.70 -6.25 23.21
CA THR A 35 -0.26 -4.84 23.12
C THR A 35 -0.59 -4.22 21.76
N ALA A 36 -1.01 -5.03 20.78
CA ALA A 36 -1.30 -4.61 19.42
C ALA A 36 -2.79 -4.33 19.20
N SER A 37 -3.09 -3.18 18.57
CA SER A 37 -4.41 -2.82 18.06
C SER A 37 -4.36 -2.70 16.53
N THR A 38 -5.27 -3.35 15.82
CA THR A 38 -5.29 -3.39 14.35
C THR A 38 -6.50 -2.65 13.80
N ARG A 39 -6.28 -1.77 12.83
CA ARG A 39 -7.30 -1.13 11.99
C ARG A 39 -7.21 -1.72 10.59
N ILE A 40 -8.33 -2.14 10.02
CA ILE A 40 -8.42 -2.65 8.65
C ILE A 40 -8.89 -1.52 7.75
N ALA A 41 -8.06 -1.12 6.77
CA ALA A 41 -8.44 -0.12 5.78
C ALA A 41 -9.16 -0.78 4.59
N TYR A 42 -8.57 -1.84 4.05
CA TYR A 42 -9.14 -2.59 2.92
C TYR A 42 -8.93 -4.09 3.09
N ASP A 43 -9.95 -4.84 2.70
CA ASP A 43 -9.99 -6.31 2.67
C ASP A 43 -11.00 -6.82 1.62
N ALA A 44 -11.26 -8.11 1.57
CA ALA A 44 -12.24 -8.69 0.66
C ALA A 44 -13.67 -8.16 0.90
N ALA A 45 -14.04 -7.79 2.13
CA ALA A 45 -15.36 -7.23 2.43
C ALA A 45 -15.53 -5.81 1.87
N THR A 46 -14.43 -5.08 1.74
CA THR A 46 -14.40 -3.75 1.11
C THR A 46 -14.11 -3.78 -0.39
N GLY A 47 -13.97 -4.99 -0.98
CA GLY A 47 -13.73 -5.19 -2.41
C GLY A 47 -12.27 -5.32 -2.81
N CYS A 48 -11.32 -5.28 -1.86
CA CYS A 48 -9.91 -5.50 -2.08
C CYS A 48 -9.57 -6.97 -1.73
N SER A 49 -9.68 -7.87 -2.71
CA SER A 49 -9.52 -9.31 -2.48
C SER A 49 -8.07 -9.80 -2.62
N GLN A 50 -7.21 -8.99 -3.23
CA GLN A 50 -5.82 -9.36 -3.52
C GLN A 50 -4.82 -8.79 -2.51
N LEU A 51 -5.22 -7.73 -1.80
CA LEU A 51 -4.41 -7.03 -0.81
C LEU A 51 -5.26 -6.80 0.44
N VAL A 52 -4.74 -7.12 1.61
CA VAL A 52 -5.40 -6.76 2.87
C VAL A 52 -4.55 -5.72 3.58
N GLN A 53 -5.06 -4.48 3.64
CA GLN A 53 -4.35 -3.33 4.18
C GLN A 53 -4.74 -3.09 5.64
N HIS A 54 -3.75 -3.15 6.50
CA HIS A 54 -3.88 -2.91 7.94
C HIS A 54 -3.01 -1.74 8.39
N VAL A 55 -3.40 -1.12 9.50
CA VAL A 55 -2.49 -0.33 10.33
C VAL A 55 -2.53 -0.91 11.73
N VAL A 56 -1.36 -1.28 12.23
CA VAL A 56 -1.18 -1.89 13.54
C VAL A 56 -0.45 -0.90 14.44
N GLU A 57 -1.03 -0.61 15.58
CA GLU A 57 -0.43 0.18 16.65
C GLU A 57 0.00 -0.76 17.77
N PHE A 58 1.29 -0.79 18.05
CA PHE A 58 1.87 -1.57 19.12
C PHE A 58 2.12 -0.66 20.32
N GLY A 59 1.45 -0.93 21.44
CA GLY A 59 1.74 -0.34 22.74
C GLY A 59 3.03 -0.86 23.34
N ALA A 60 3.42 -0.32 24.48
CA ALA A 60 4.65 -0.71 25.17
C ALA A 60 4.72 -2.22 25.46
N GLY A 61 5.89 -2.82 25.20
CA GLY A 61 6.17 -4.25 25.42
C GLY A 61 6.00 -5.12 24.19
N LEU A 62 6.09 -6.43 24.40
CA LEU A 62 6.04 -7.43 23.35
C LEU A 62 4.60 -7.82 23.03
N CYS A 63 4.23 -7.78 21.75
CA CYS A 63 2.90 -8.20 21.31
C CYS A 63 2.72 -9.73 21.32
N ALA A 64 1.48 -10.21 21.23
CA ALA A 64 1.20 -11.61 20.98
C ALA A 64 1.84 -12.10 19.66
N PRO A 65 2.19 -13.40 19.51
CA PRO A 65 2.71 -13.93 18.26
C PRO A 65 1.76 -13.69 17.08
N ARG A 66 2.32 -13.24 15.97
CA ARG A 66 1.61 -12.93 14.70
C ARG A 66 2.17 -13.80 13.58
N SER A 67 1.34 -14.07 12.57
CA SER A 67 1.74 -14.79 11.35
C SER A 67 0.86 -14.40 10.18
N PRO A 68 1.38 -14.21 8.96
CA PRO A 68 0.57 -14.03 7.76
C PRO A 68 -0.09 -15.33 7.27
N GLY A 69 0.12 -16.46 7.93
CA GLY A 69 -0.38 -17.76 7.50
C GLY A 69 0.25 -18.19 6.17
N VAL A 70 -0.58 -18.39 5.14
CA VAL A 70 -0.15 -18.80 3.79
C VAL A 70 0.18 -17.62 2.86
N CYS A 71 0.10 -16.40 3.36
CA CYS A 71 0.35 -15.17 2.62
C CYS A 71 1.79 -14.66 2.87
N ASP A 72 2.27 -13.80 1.98
CA ASP A 72 3.35 -12.87 2.29
C ASP A 72 2.79 -11.68 3.07
N GLU A 73 3.61 -11.06 3.93
CA GLU A 73 3.27 -9.81 4.60
C GLU A 73 4.43 -8.82 4.48
N VAL A 74 4.10 -7.59 4.07
CA VAL A 74 5.05 -6.49 4.01
C VAL A 74 4.64 -5.43 5.03
N LEU A 75 5.61 -5.02 5.83
CA LEU A 75 5.46 -4.03 6.89
C LEU A 75 6.16 -2.73 6.50
N PHE A 76 5.65 -1.60 7.01
CA PHE A 76 6.34 -0.31 6.92
C PHE A 76 6.08 0.52 8.18
N VAL A 77 7.13 1.00 8.82
CA VAL A 77 7.03 1.79 10.06
C VAL A 77 6.61 3.22 9.73
N LEU A 78 5.41 3.60 10.15
CA LEU A 78 4.87 4.94 9.99
C LEU A 78 5.39 5.91 11.06
N SER A 79 5.56 5.41 12.30
CA SER A 79 6.10 6.19 13.44
C SER A 79 6.47 5.28 14.61
N GLY A 80 7.27 5.80 15.53
CA GLY A 80 7.74 5.07 16.70
C GLY A 80 8.97 4.21 16.41
N HIS A 81 9.43 3.49 17.42
CA HIS A 81 10.60 2.60 17.36
C HIS A 81 10.29 1.28 18.03
N GLY A 82 10.90 0.20 17.57
CA GLY A 82 10.69 -1.12 18.12
C GLY A 82 11.70 -2.15 17.62
N VAL A 83 11.39 -3.39 17.92
CA VAL A 83 12.16 -4.56 17.49
C VAL A 83 11.19 -5.59 16.89
N LEU A 84 11.54 -6.08 15.72
CA LEU A 84 10.91 -7.24 15.11
C LEU A 84 11.70 -8.49 15.53
N HIS A 85 11.06 -9.39 16.26
CA HIS A 85 11.58 -10.70 16.59
C HIS A 85 11.08 -11.72 15.56
N LEU A 86 11.99 -12.23 14.73
CA LEU A 86 11.67 -13.14 13.62
C LEU A 86 12.74 -14.23 13.51
N ALA A 87 12.31 -15.49 13.50
CA ALA A 87 13.18 -16.66 13.33
C ALA A 87 14.39 -16.68 14.31
N GLY A 88 14.19 -16.24 15.56
CA GLY A 88 15.23 -16.17 16.58
C GLY A 88 16.19 -14.97 16.48
N HIS A 89 15.97 -14.07 15.54
CA HIS A 89 16.74 -12.84 15.35
C HIS A 89 15.92 -11.61 15.73
N ALA A 90 16.62 -10.58 16.22
CA ALA A 90 16.06 -9.27 16.53
C ALA A 90 16.47 -8.26 15.46
N HIS A 91 15.49 -7.59 14.86
CA HIS A 91 15.69 -6.58 13.82
C HIS A 91 15.14 -5.24 14.30
N ALA A 92 15.93 -4.19 14.25
CA ALA A 92 15.47 -2.85 14.63
C ALA A 92 14.40 -2.35 13.66
N LEU A 93 13.32 -1.80 14.21
CA LEU A 93 12.27 -1.08 13.51
C LEU A 93 12.37 0.41 13.87
N GLU A 94 12.61 1.23 12.87
CA GLU A 94 12.65 2.69 12.98
C GLU A 94 11.74 3.32 11.94
N PRO A 95 11.32 4.59 12.06
CA PRO A 95 10.50 5.24 11.06
C PRO A 95 11.06 5.07 9.65
N GLU A 96 10.17 4.73 8.70
CA GLU A 96 10.50 4.47 7.29
C GLU A 96 11.34 3.19 7.04
N ALA A 97 11.41 2.28 8.00
CA ALA A 97 11.87 0.92 7.73
C ALA A 97 10.72 0.06 7.22
N GLY A 98 10.98 -0.71 6.16
CA GLY A 98 10.12 -1.80 5.72
C GLY A 98 10.61 -3.14 6.25
N ALA A 99 9.71 -4.12 6.38
CA ALA A 99 10.08 -5.50 6.68
C ALA A 99 9.23 -6.49 5.87
N TYR A 100 9.84 -7.64 5.55
CA TYR A 100 9.20 -8.70 4.79
C TYR A 100 9.12 -10.00 5.58
N ILE A 101 7.89 -10.48 5.80
CA ILE A 101 7.55 -11.72 6.51
C ILE A 101 7.04 -12.73 5.48
N ARG A 102 7.65 -13.91 5.46
CA ARG A 102 7.28 -14.99 4.52
C ARG A 102 6.08 -15.80 5.03
N PRO A 103 5.40 -16.54 4.15
CA PRO A 103 4.38 -17.50 4.54
C PRO A 103 4.87 -18.47 5.58
N GLY A 104 4.02 -18.76 6.58
CA GLY A 104 4.31 -19.70 7.65
C GLY A 104 5.26 -19.20 8.73
N GLU A 105 5.88 -18.04 8.57
CA GLU A 105 6.69 -17.45 9.63
C GLU A 105 5.82 -16.91 10.77
N SER A 106 6.34 -17.02 11.98
CA SER A 106 5.77 -16.37 13.16
C SER A 106 6.74 -15.28 13.66
N TYR A 107 6.19 -14.14 14.00
CA TYR A 107 6.95 -13.00 14.48
C TYR A 107 6.26 -12.31 15.65
N GLN A 108 7.02 -11.51 16.39
CA GLN A 108 6.53 -10.62 17.42
C GLN A 108 7.16 -9.24 17.23
N VAL A 109 6.44 -8.21 17.65
CA VAL A 109 6.95 -6.83 17.65
C VAL A 109 6.96 -6.32 19.08
N GLU A 110 8.06 -5.70 19.46
CA GLU A 110 8.23 -5.02 20.72
C GLU A 110 8.39 -3.52 20.49
N ALA A 111 7.47 -2.71 21.01
CA ALA A 111 7.62 -1.26 20.99
C ALA A 111 8.57 -0.82 22.09
N THR A 112 9.68 -0.16 21.72
CA THR A 112 10.78 0.17 22.65
C THR A 112 10.88 1.66 22.96
N GLY A 113 10.18 2.51 22.23
CA GLY A 113 10.14 3.96 22.48
C GLY A 113 9.11 4.35 23.54
N GLY A 114 9.15 5.58 24.02
CA GLY A 114 8.12 6.13 24.90
C GLY A 114 6.77 6.42 24.21
N MET A 115 6.71 6.21 22.90
CA MET A 115 5.53 6.38 22.03
C MET A 115 5.16 5.04 21.38
N PRO A 116 3.90 4.82 21.05
CA PRO A 116 3.48 3.62 20.29
C PRO A 116 4.25 3.50 18.97
N LEU A 117 4.56 2.26 18.60
CA LEU A 117 5.07 1.93 17.26
C LEU A 117 3.87 1.71 16.33
N VAL A 118 3.76 2.51 15.28
CA VAL A 118 2.68 2.40 14.30
C VAL A 118 3.24 1.84 13.00
N VAL A 119 2.68 0.73 12.56
CA VAL A 119 3.14 -0.02 11.38
C VAL A 119 1.99 -0.17 10.39
N HIS A 120 2.26 0.17 9.14
CA HIS A 120 1.41 -0.22 8.01
C HIS A 120 1.77 -1.65 7.60
N SER A 121 0.78 -2.51 7.46
CA SER A 121 0.94 -3.93 7.10
C SER A 121 0.03 -4.26 5.92
N VAL A 122 0.56 -4.97 4.93
CA VAL A 122 -0.23 -5.53 3.84
C VAL A 122 0.07 -7.00 3.70
N THR A 123 -0.97 -7.85 3.78
CA THR A 123 -0.88 -9.27 3.47
C THR A 123 -1.35 -9.55 2.06
N VAL A 124 -0.64 -10.44 1.36
CA VAL A 124 -0.90 -10.76 -0.05
C VAL A 124 -0.78 -12.25 -0.31
N PRO A 125 -1.60 -12.83 -1.22
CA PRO A 125 -1.41 -14.20 -1.68
C PRO A 125 -0.05 -14.36 -2.36
N VAL A 126 0.63 -15.49 -2.10
CA VAL A 126 1.89 -15.85 -2.76
C VAL A 126 1.63 -16.09 -4.26
N PRO A 127 2.48 -15.59 -5.18
CA PRO A 127 2.37 -15.89 -6.60
C PRO A 127 2.73 -17.36 -6.86
N PRO A 128 2.37 -17.92 -8.02
CA PRO A 128 2.95 -19.19 -8.51
C PRO A 128 4.48 -19.15 -8.50
N ALA A 129 5.11 -20.31 -8.37
CA ALA A 129 6.53 -20.51 -8.00
C ALA A 129 7.61 -19.98 -8.99
N ASP A 130 7.23 -19.28 -10.07
CA ASP A 130 8.13 -18.98 -11.19
C ASP A 130 8.73 -17.57 -11.19
N VAL A 131 8.58 -16.81 -10.09
CA VAL A 131 9.17 -15.46 -9.98
C VAL A 131 10.56 -15.56 -9.37
N GLU A 132 11.58 -15.21 -10.15
CA GLU A 132 12.95 -15.11 -9.65
C GLU A 132 13.07 -13.97 -8.63
N THR A 133 13.71 -14.28 -7.50
CA THR A 133 13.98 -13.30 -6.45
C THR A 133 15.45 -13.34 -6.03
N ALA A 134 15.95 -12.19 -5.58
CA ALA A 134 17.25 -12.12 -4.91
C ALA A 134 17.20 -12.79 -3.52
N GLY A 135 18.35 -12.85 -2.86
CA GLY A 135 18.42 -13.26 -1.45
C GLY A 135 17.57 -12.35 -0.56
N ARG A 136 16.89 -12.93 0.45
CA ARG A 136 16.01 -12.17 1.33
C ARG A 136 16.76 -11.14 2.16
N GLN A 137 16.26 -9.92 2.15
CA GLN A 137 16.55 -8.89 3.14
C GLN A 137 15.32 -8.70 4.03
N VAL A 138 15.45 -8.98 5.34
CA VAL A 138 14.31 -8.95 6.27
C VAL A 138 13.84 -7.53 6.52
N VAL A 139 14.76 -6.60 6.76
CA VAL A 139 14.46 -5.18 7.02
C VAL A 139 15.22 -4.32 6.02
N VAL A 140 14.52 -3.37 5.42
CA VAL A 140 15.04 -2.40 4.44
C VAL A 140 14.78 -1.00 4.97
N ARG A 141 15.79 -0.14 5.01
CA ARG A 141 15.64 1.26 5.35
C ARG A 141 15.40 2.08 4.10
N LEU A 142 14.37 2.91 4.09
CA LEU A 142 14.07 3.78 2.95
C LEU A 142 15.23 4.75 2.64
N ALA A 143 15.93 5.22 3.66
CA ALA A 143 17.05 6.15 3.50
C ALA A 143 18.21 5.56 2.67
N ASP A 144 18.38 4.23 2.73
CA ASP A 144 19.44 3.51 2.02
C ASP A 144 19.05 3.18 0.57
N GLN A 145 17.82 3.49 0.15
CA GLN A 145 17.32 3.16 -1.17
C GLN A 145 17.54 4.30 -2.16
N GLU A 146 17.92 3.96 -3.37
CA GLU A 146 18.11 4.91 -4.46
C GLU A 146 16.77 5.49 -4.94
N ALA A 147 16.73 6.81 -5.18
CA ALA A 147 15.60 7.45 -5.81
C ALA A 147 15.62 7.19 -7.32
N ARG A 148 14.48 6.74 -7.85
CA ARG A 148 14.25 6.43 -9.27
C ARG A 148 13.22 7.36 -9.85
N ALA A 149 13.33 7.69 -11.14
CA ALA A 149 12.36 8.50 -11.84
C ALA A 149 11.05 7.73 -12.10
N ALA A 150 9.94 8.47 -12.12
CA ALA A 150 8.63 8.01 -12.57
C ALA A 150 8.04 9.04 -13.54
N THR A 151 6.77 8.90 -13.90
CA THR A 151 6.08 9.79 -14.83
C THR A 151 6.17 11.27 -14.40
N GLY A 152 6.62 12.13 -15.31
CA GLY A 152 6.81 13.55 -15.06
C GLY A 152 7.98 13.85 -14.11
N ALA A 153 7.79 14.75 -13.16
CA ALA A 153 8.79 15.09 -12.14
C ALA A 153 8.71 14.22 -10.88
N ARG A 154 7.96 13.12 -10.92
CA ARG A 154 7.79 12.19 -9.80
C ARG A 154 8.99 11.30 -9.64
N GLN A 155 9.18 10.85 -8.43
CA GLN A 155 10.21 9.88 -8.06
C GLN A 155 9.64 8.84 -7.11
N PHE A 156 10.33 7.72 -6.97
CA PHE A 156 10.04 6.70 -5.98
C PHE A 156 11.32 6.05 -5.45
N ARG A 157 11.19 5.43 -4.28
CA ARG A 157 12.22 4.53 -3.72
C ARG A 157 11.55 3.20 -3.39
N LEU A 158 12.17 2.10 -3.79
CA LEU A 158 11.70 0.76 -3.48
C LEU A 158 12.01 0.41 -2.03
N VAL A 159 11.09 -0.30 -1.39
CA VAL A 159 11.24 -0.81 -0.02
C VAL A 159 11.26 -2.33 -0.03
N THR A 160 10.25 -2.94 -0.66
CA THR A 160 10.15 -4.41 -0.79
C THR A 160 9.75 -4.75 -2.22
N ASP A 161 10.51 -5.64 -2.83
CA ASP A 161 10.29 -6.11 -4.20
C ASP A 161 11.02 -7.45 -4.43
N PRO A 162 11.03 -8.05 -5.63
CA PRO A 162 11.82 -9.24 -5.92
C PRO A 162 13.33 -9.08 -5.66
N GLY A 163 13.87 -7.87 -5.73
CA GLY A 163 15.26 -7.57 -5.42
C GLY A 163 15.65 -7.79 -3.96
N VAL A 164 14.69 -7.76 -3.03
CA VAL A 164 14.88 -8.07 -1.61
C VAL A 164 14.21 -9.39 -1.20
N GLY A 165 13.80 -10.20 -2.17
CA GLY A 165 13.31 -11.55 -1.97
C GLY A 165 11.80 -11.71 -1.87
N CYS A 166 10.99 -10.68 -2.11
CA CYS A 166 9.52 -10.74 -2.12
C CYS A 166 8.98 -10.78 -3.56
N ALA A 167 8.50 -11.95 -3.99
CA ALA A 167 7.99 -12.14 -5.36
C ALA A 167 6.56 -11.62 -5.58
N SER A 168 5.80 -11.38 -4.51
CA SER A 168 4.35 -11.16 -4.59
C SER A 168 3.96 -9.71 -4.85
N VAL A 169 4.73 -8.75 -4.33
CA VAL A 169 4.41 -7.32 -4.38
C VAL A 169 5.63 -6.46 -4.63
N THR A 170 5.36 -5.22 -5.05
CA THR A 170 6.28 -4.10 -4.91
C THR A 170 5.72 -3.13 -3.87
N GLN A 171 6.53 -2.80 -2.86
CA GLN A 171 6.28 -1.74 -1.88
C GLN A 171 7.27 -0.60 -2.13
N PHE A 172 6.76 0.62 -2.21
CA PHE A 172 7.56 1.79 -2.54
C PHE A 172 7.06 3.04 -1.83
N VAL A 173 7.94 4.04 -1.67
CA VAL A 173 7.54 5.39 -1.30
C VAL A 173 7.63 6.28 -2.53
N GLY A 174 6.49 6.86 -2.92
CA GLY A 174 6.35 7.82 -4.01
C GLY A 174 6.50 9.26 -3.52
N TYR A 175 7.12 10.09 -4.35
CA TYR A 175 7.35 11.53 -4.12
C TYR A 175 6.64 12.31 -5.22
N ILE A 176 5.59 13.05 -4.85
CA ILE A 176 4.70 13.76 -5.77
C ILE A 176 4.89 15.26 -5.55
N PRO A 177 5.54 15.97 -6.50
CA PRO A 177 5.69 17.42 -6.42
C PRO A 177 4.34 18.14 -6.49
N PRO A 178 4.24 19.43 -6.16
CA PRO A 178 3.03 20.22 -6.32
C PRO A 178 2.44 20.11 -7.73
N GLY A 179 1.11 20.03 -7.81
CA GLY A 179 0.35 19.93 -9.06
C GLY A 179 -0.24 18.55 -9.31
N ARG A 180 -1.00 18.46 -10.41
CA ARG A 180 -1.72 17.26 -10.82
C ARG A 180 -0.94 16.44 -11.84
N ALA A 181 -0.93 15.11 -11.65
CA ALA A 181 -0.47 14.20 -12.69
C ALA A 181 -1.45 14.14 -13.87
N PRO A 182 -0.99 13.74 -15.05
CA PRO A 182 -1.89 13.26 -16.10
C PRO A 182 -2.74 12.10 -15.62
N ASP A 183 -3.97 12.00 -16.14
CA ASP A 183 -4.80 10.82 -15.91
C ASP A 183 -4.11 9.59 -16.50
N HIS A 184 -4.03 8.53 -15.70
CA HIS A 184 -3.38 7.28 -16.07
C HIS A 184 -4.03 6.10 -15.34
N PHE A 185 -3.68 4.89 -15.74
CA PHE A 185 -4.05 3.68 -15.03
C PHE A 185 -2.87 2.72 -14.93
N HIS A 186 -2.97 1.80 -13.98
CA HIS A 186 -2.07 0.68 -13.80
C HIS A 186 -2.77 -0.64 -14.12
N THR A 187 -1.98 -1.68 -14.43
CA THR A 187 -2.51 -3.03 -14.71
C THR A 187 -2.59 -3.91 -13.46
N TYR A 188 -2.08 -3.43 -12.35
CA TYR A 188 -2.02 -4.08 -11.03
C TYR A 188 -3.08 -3.55 -10.07
N ASP A 189 -3.33 -4.29 -8.99
CA ASP A 189 -4.15 -3.89 -7.84
C ASP A 189 -3.23 -3.18 -6.83
N GLU A 190 -3.63 -2.01 -6.34
CA GLU A 190 -2.78 -1.16 -5.51
C GLU A 190 -3.51 -0.62 -4.29
N VAL A 191 -2.84 -0.65 -3.14
CA VAL A 191 -3.24 0.10 -1.95
C VAL A 191 -2.18 1.13 -1.60
N ILE A 192 -2.64 2.32 -1.22
CA ILE A 192 -1.79 3.47 -0.92
C ILE A 192 -2.13 4.01 0.47
N VAL A 193 -1.14 4.58 1.17
CA VAL A 193 -1.37 5.48 2.29
C VAL A 193 -0.58 6.77 2.12
N VAL A 194 -1.22 7.91 2.38
CA VAL A 194 -0.56 9.22 2.36
C VAL A 194 0.29 9.39 3.62
N LEU A 195 1.61 9.46 3.46
CA LEU A 195 2.58 9.64 4.54
C LEU A 195 2.72 11.09 4.99
N ALA A 196 2.68 12.03 4.01
CA ALA A 196 2.82 13.45 4.26
C ALA A 196 2.23 14.26 3.11
N GLY A 197 1.80 15.49 3.39
CA GLY A 197 1.18 16.38 2.42
C GLY A 197 -0.33 16.28 2.40
N GLN A 198 -0.94 16.98 1.45
CA GLN A 198 -2.37 17.03 1.20
C GLN A 198 -2.64 17.21 -0.28
N GLY A 199 -3.80 16.77 -0.74
CA GLY A 199 -4.14 16.84 -2.15
C GLY A 199 -5.49 16.25 -2.46
N GLU A 200 -5.64 15.68 -3.65
CA GLU A 200 -6.89 15.13 -4.14
C GLU A 200 -6.63 13.90 -5.02
N LEU A 201 -7.48 12.89 -4.89
CA LEU A 201 -7.59 11.79 -5.83
C LEU A 201 -8.70 12.11 -6.82
N HIS A 202 -8.38 12.05 -8.10
CA HIS A 202 -9.32 12.24 -9.20
C HIS A 202 -9.64 10.90 -9.87
N ILE A 203 -10.94 10.58 -10.03
CA ILE A 203 -11.44 9.41 -10.76
C ILE A 203 -12.63 9.88 -11.60
N GLY A 204 -12.41 10.20 -12.88
CA GLY A 204 -13.40 10.87 -13.72
C GLY A 204 -13.87 12.18 -13.08
N ASP A 205 -15.18 12.32 -12.82
CA ASP A 205 -15.78 13.51 -12.20
C ASP A 205 -15.81 13.43 -10.66
N VAL A 206 -15.25 12.37 -10.07
CA VAL A 206 -15.17 12.20 -8.61
C VAL A 206 -13.84 12.70 -8.11
N HIS A 207 -13.89 13.50 -7.06
CA HIS A 207 -12.76 14.13 -6.40
C HIS A 207 -12.80 13.82 -4.92
N GLU A 208 -11.77 13.14 -4.40
CA GLU A 208 -11.68 12.72 -3.01
C GLU A 208 -10.49 13.41 -2.34
N PRO A 209 -10.72 14.18 -1.26
CA PRO A 209 -9.65 14.90 -0.59
C PRO A 209 -8.68 13.93 0.08
N LEU A 210 -7.38 14.22 -0.03
CA LEU A 210 -6.28 13.46 0.54
C LEU A 210 -5.55 14.27 1.60
N ARG A 211 -5.26 13.61 2.72
CA ARG A 211 -4.43 14.12 3.80
C ARG A 211 -3.56 13.01 4.38
N ARG A 212 -2.61 13.34 5.22
CA ARG A 212 -1.85 12.31 5.94
C ARG A 212 -2.78 11.31 6.61
N GLY A 213 -2.56 10.02 6.37
CA GLY A 213 -3.39 8.93 6.86
C GLY A 213 -4.57 8.55 5.95
N SER A 214 -4.78 9.24 4.81
CA SER A 214 -5.71 8.75 3.78
C SER A 214 -5.18 7.45 3.21
N CYS A 215 -6.01 6.40 3.24
CA CYS A 215 -5.78 5.12 2.56
C CYS A 215 -6.61 5.06 1.29
N ILE A 216 -6.03 4.57 0.21
CA ILE A 216 -6.62 4.50 -1.13
C ILE A 216 -6.54 3.07 -1.62
N HIS A 217 -7.58 2.60 -2.31
CA HIS A 217 -7.56 1.36 -3.09
C HIS A 217 -7.84 1.67 -4.55
N LEU A 218 -6.91 1.29 -5.43
CA LEU A 218 -6.98 1.44 -6.88
C LEU A 218 -7.02 0.06 -7.53
N THR A 219 -8.15 -0.25 -8.16
CA THR A 219 -8.30 -1.50 -8.91
C THR A 219 -7.57 -1.44 -10.26
N PRO A 220 -7.18 -2.60 -10.84
CA PRO A 220 -6.55 -2.63 -12.16
C PRO A 220 -7.36 -1.87 -13.20
N ARG A 221 -6.67 -1.07 -14.03
CA ARG A 221 -7.23 -0.26 -15.11
C ARG A 221 -8.18 0.87 -14.68
N LEU A 222 -8.24 1.21 -13.40
CA LEU A 222 -8.97 2.39 -12.95
C LEU A 222 -8.20 3.64 -13.36
N VAL A 223 -8.76 4.43 -14.26
CA VAL A 223 -8.18 5.72 -14.66
C VAL A 223 -8.29 6.70 -13.50
N HIS A 224 -7.15 7.21 -13.06
CA HIS A 224 -7.05 8.11 -11.91
C HIS A 224 -5.89 9.09 -12.05
N SER A 225 -5.87 10.09 -11.18
CA SER A 225 -4.68 10.90 -10.95
C SER A 225 -4.62 11.39 -9.51
N LEU A 226 -3.39 11.58 -9.00
CA LEU A 226 -3.14 12.21 -7.71
C LEU A 226 -2.68 13.65 -7.96
N GLU A 227 -3.29 14.59 -7.26
CA GLU A 227 -2.91 15.99 -7.23
C GLU A 227 -2.38 16.38 -5.87
N ASN A 228 -1.24 17.04 -5.83
CA ASN A 228 -0.67 17.61 -4.63
C ASN A 228 -1.01 19.12 -4.58
N HIS A 229 -1.82 19.52 -3.60
CA HIS A 229 -2.25 20.89 -3.38
C HIS A 229 -1.30 21.70 -2.47
N GLY A 230 -0.30 21.05 -1.90
CA GLY A 230 0.67 21.71 -1.01
C GLY A 230 1.82 22.38 -1.80
N ASP A 231 2.62 23.16 -1.08
CA ASP A 231 3.84 23.81 -1.60
C ASP A 231 5.08 22.89 -1.50
N SER A 232 4.95 21.78 -0.83
CA SER A 232 6.00 20.77 -0.62
C SER A 232 5.62 19.44 -1.24
N THR A 233 6.58 18.54 -1.39
CA THR A 233 6.36 17.19 -1.93
C THR A 233 5.38 16.40 -1.06
N MET A 234 4.29 15.91 -1.65
CA MET A 234 3.42 14.91 -1.04
C MET A 234 4.10 13.54 -1.14
N ARG A 235 4.05 12.76 -0.06
CA ARG A 235 4.66 11.44 0.02
C ARG A 235 3.60 10.39 0.23
N VAL A 236 3.68 9.31 -0.52
CA VAL A 236 2.77 8.18 -0.45
C VAL A 236 3.54 6.87 -0.30
N LEU A 237 3.02 5.94 0.49
CA LEU A 237 3.47 4.56 0.50
C LEU A 237 2.50 3.77 -0.36
N GLY A 238 2.98 3.16 -1.45
CA GLY A 238 2.20 2.31 -2.33
C GLY A 238 2.65 0.86 -2.22
N ILE A 239 1.69 -0.05 -2.26
CA ILE A 239 1.92 -1.49 -2.35
C ILE A 239 1.00 -2.04 -3.44
N PHE A 240 1.56 -2.70 -4.44
CA PHE A 240 0.79 -3.26 -5.54
C PHE A 240 1.18 -4.70 -5.89
N ARG A 241 0.21 -5.41 -6.47
CA ARG A 241 0.31 -6.80 -6.92
C ARG A 241 -0.25 -6.96 -8.34
N PRO A 242 0.45 -7.74 -9.25
CA PRO A 242 1.72 -8.42 -9.04
C PRO A 242 2.89 -7.44 -8.90
N ALA A 243 4.05 -7.96 -8.43
CA ALA A 243 5.28 -7.17 -8.36
C ALA A 243 5.69 -6.64 -9.74
N GLY A 244 6.22 -5.42 -9.79
CA GLY A 244 6.60 -4.75 -11.03
C GLY A 244 7.26 -3.40 -10.75
N SER A 245 7.20 -2.49 -11.72
CA SER A 245 7.75 -1.13 -11.59
C SER A 245 6.67 -0.12 -11.21
N PRO A 246 6.86 0.72 -10.18
CA PRO A 246 5.96 1.85 -9.90
C PRO A 246 5.87 2.89 -11.03
N ALA A 247 6.85 2.88 -11.96
CA ALA A 247 6.83 3.73 -13.14
C ALA A 247 5.94 3.18 -14.28
N GLU A 248 5.49 1.92 -14.18
CA GLU A 248 4.62 1.32 -15.21
C GLU A 248 3.21 1.89 -15.10
N ALA A 249 2.92 2.88 -15.96
CA ALA A 249 1.64 3.55 -16.04
C ALA A 249 1.24 3.74 -17.51
N TYR A 250 -0.05 3.75 -17.77
CA TYR A 250 -0.61 3.88 -19.12
C TYR A 250 -1.58 5.06 -19.17
N TYR A 251 -1.51 5.85 -20.24
CA TYR A 251 -2.53 6.86 -20.52
C TYR A 251 -3.89 6.20 -20.82
N PRO A 252 -5.03 6.93 -20.73
CA PRO A 252 -6.34 6.37 -21.00
C PRO A 252 -6.51 5.73 -22.38
N ASP A 253 -5.70 6.13 -23.37
CA ASP A 253 -5.65 5.56 -24.71
C ASP A 253 -4.83 4.24 -24.79
N GLY A 254 -4.22 3.82 -23.68
CA GLY A 254 -3.41 2.60 -23.55
C GLY A 254 -1.94 2.77 -23.95
N THR A 255 -1.49 3.97 -24.28
CA THR A 255 -0.06 4.23 -24.50
C THR A 255 0.69 4.31 -23.19
N LEU A 256 1.97 3.89 -23.17
CA LEU A 256 2.81 3.92 -21.98
C LEU A 256 3.09 5.38 -21.58
N ALA A 257 2.80 5.72 -20.31
CA ALA A 257 2.91 7.08 -19.80
C ALA A 257 4.35 7.47 -19.42
N PHE A 258 5.23 6.48 -19.20
CA PHE A 258 6.64 6.67 -18.90
C PHE A 258 7.47 5.58 -19.58
N ASP A 259 8.53 5.97 -20.26
CA ASP A 259 9.50 5.08 -20.89
C ASP A 259 10.89 5.40 -20.31
N ASP A 260 11.40 4.51 -19.48
CA ASP A 260 12.71 4.62 -18.84
C ASP A 260 13.89 4.32 -19.78
N LYS A 261 13.59 4.00 -21.06
CA LYS A 261 14.58 3.66 -22.10
C LYS A 261 14.97 4.85 -23.00
N LYS A 262 14.52 6.08 -22.64
CA LYS A 262 14.89 7.28 -23.41
C LYS A 262 15.89 8.15 -22.67
#